data_110211fe3b44c17423ae0b38b3e5e26e
#
_entry.id   110211fe3b44c17423ae0b38b3e5e26e
#
_cell.length_a   1.000
_cell.length_b   1.000
_cell.length_c   1.000
_cell.angle_alpha   90.00
_cell.angle_beta   90.00
_cell.angle_gamma   90.00
#
_symmetry.space_group_name_H-M   'P 1'
#
loop_
_entity.id
_entity.type
_entity.pdbx_description
1 polymer ?
#
loop_
_entity_poly.entity_id
_entity_poly.type
_entity_poly.pdbx_seq_one_letter_code
_entity_poly.pdbx_strand_id
1 'polypeptide(L)'
;MQEINFKVLEIKRGEKSGIVGVDVQFDNSDKVYSYWRGIGVYEGRTYALISGCKVFFDDDLKVTSIEREYDVKGVYRGKTSAEKGEWRTPDSKPKRRRGRPRKTSTSEEVKKEVENLPKLPDPELPKVEPEEVKEEIPEATEVKEEPKAELPKGPVRHAEYETIMTCLEEGVPVYLHGPAGSGKNHTVEQIAKEQDWEFYFTNSVQQEYKVTGFVDAGGVFHDTEFYKACTSENECIFFLDEIDASIPEVLVLLNAAIANGYFEFPNGRVKWNKKRLHFVCAGNTVGSGADEMYTGRMVIDQATLDRFMFVDYDYDRNIELKITNGNVELVDFIHGIRDIAKERGIRATFSYRCMLMLKKLEGKIELSKLLKMCVFKGMDEDTLNIFKGAYKYKSGKYYEALRNI
;
A
#
# COMPACT_ATOMS: atom_id res chain seq x y z
N MET A 1 -25.09 2.51 15.43
CA MET A 1 -25.22 2.93 14.02
C MET A 1 -25.67 4.38 14.01
N GLN A 2 -24.88 5.30 13.54
CA GLN A 2 -25.35 6.68 13.33
C GLN A 2 -26.20 6.69 12.07
N GLU A 3 -27.44 7.11 12.18
CA GLU A 3 -28.27 7.42 11.02
C GLU A 3 -27.67 8.62 10.30
N ILE A 4 -27.30 8.43 9.05
CA ILE A 4 -26.84 9.52 8.19
C ILE A 4 -28.09 10.04 7.48
N ASN A 5 -28.57 11.18 7.91
CA ASN A 5 -29.68 11.89 7.27
C ASN A 5 -29.12 12.93 6.30
N PHE A 6 -29.73 13.05 5.13
CA PHE A 6 -29.37 14.05 4.14
C PHE A 6 -30.60 14.49 3.36
N LYS A 7 -30.52 15.71 2.82
CA LYS A 7 -31.53 16.29 1.95
C LYS A 7 -30.98 16.38 0.53
N VAL A 8 -31.72 15.86 -0.44
CA VAL A 8 -31.41 16.06 -1.86
C VAL A 8 -31.87 17.48 -2.24
N LEU A 9 -30.96 18.30 -2.74
CA LEU A 9 -31.22 19.68 -3.10
C LEU A 9 -31.50 19.83 -4.60
N GLU A 10 -30.75 19.15 -5.43
CA GLU A 10 -30.88 19.23 -6.88
C GLU A 10 -30.47 17.93 -7.55
N ILE A 11 -31.20 17.51 -8.57
CA ILE A 11 -30.86 16.36 -9.43
C ILE A 11 -30.64 16.90 -10.84
N LYS A 12 -29.45 16.64 -11.38
CA LYS A 12 -29.03 17.18 -12.69
C LYS A 12 -29.18 16.10 -13.76
N ARG A 13 -29.86 16.47 -14.84
CA ARG A 13 -30.08 15.60 -16.03
C ARG A 13 -29.13 15.95 -17.15
N GLY A 14 -28.60 14.95 -17.84
CA GLY A 14 -27.88 15.08 -19.10
C GLY A 14 -28.81 14.96 -20.28
N GLU A 15 -28.48 15.60 -21.43
CA GLU A 15 -29.31 15.64 -22.63
C GLU A 15 -29.63 14.25 -23.20
N LYS A 16 -28.89 13.19 -22.87
CA LYS A 16 -29.01 11.84 -23.44
C LYS A 16 -29.07 10.68 -22.44
N SER A 17 -28.84 10.89 -21.17
CA SER A 17 -28.57 9.79 -20.23
C SER A 17 -29.34 9.82 -18.91
N GLY A 18 -30.41 10.57 -18.81
CA GLY A 18 -31.14 10.65 -17.53
C GLY A 18 -30.36 11.40 -16.43
N ILE A 19 -30.28 10.86 -15.23
CA ILE A 19 -29.60 11.51 -14.08
C ILE A 19 -28.09 11.44 -14.26
N VAL A 20 -27.42 12.61 -14.28
CA VAL A 20 -25.97 12.73 -14.40
C VAL A 20 -25.28 13.21 -13.12
N GLY A 21 -26.03 13.76 -12.17
CA GLY A 21 -25.52 14.22 -10.91
C GLY A 21 -26.60 14.52 -9.90
N VAL A 22 -26.24 14.48 -8.63
CA VAL A 22 -27.12 14.74 -7.49
C VAL A 22 -26.39 15.64 -6.49
N ASP A 23 -27.02 16.76 -6.11
CA ASP A 23 -26.54 17.62 -5.03
C ASP A 23 -27.29 17.31 -3.74
N VAL A 24 -26.53 17.04 -2.68
CA VAL A 24 -27.07 16.71 -1.37
C VAL A 24 -26.45 17.56 -0.26
N GLN A 25 -27.24 17.80 0.79
CA GLN A 25 -26.75 18.39 2.01
C GLN A 25 -27.02 17.43 3.16
N PHE A 26 -26.01 17.11 3.96
CA PHE A 26 -26.14 16.30 5.17
C PHE A 26 -26.60 17.16 6.34
N ASP A 27 -27.42 16.58 7.23
CA ASP A 27 -28.00 17.30 8.38
C ASP A 27 -26.96 17.88 9.34
N ASN A 28 -25.76 17.35 9.33
CA ASN A 28 -24.64 17.80 10.17
C ASN A 28 -23.66 18.74 9.44
N SER A 29 -24.00 19.26 8.27
CA SER A 29 -23.12 20.09 7.44
C SER A 29 -23.89 21.12 6.64
N ASP A 30 -23.45 22.38 6.69
CA ASP A 30 -23.96 23.45 5.83
C ASP A 30 -23.45 23.37 4.37
N LYS A 31 -22.59 22.38 4.07
CA LYS A 31 -21.98 22.22 2.73
C LYS A 31 -22.85 21.37 1.84
N VAL A 32 -22.97 21.78 0.58
CA VAL A 32 -23.59 20.99 -0.48
C VAL A 32 -22.54 20.10 -1.14
N TYR A 33 -22.84 18.83 -1.25
CA TYR A 33 -21.99 17.83 -1.86
C TYR A 33 -22.59 17.34 -3.18
N SER A 34 -21.80 17.35 -4.24
CA SER A 34 -22.21 16.92 -5.57
C SER A 34 -21.67 15.55 -5.91
N TYR A 35 -22.55 14.62 -6.21
CA TYR A 35 -22.24 13.27 -6.64
C TYR A 35 -22.60 13.15 -8.11
N TRP A 36 -21.62 12.85 -8.96
CA TRP A 36 -21.78 12.71 -10.42
C TRP A 36 -21.21 11.42 -10.99
N ARG A 37 -20.67 10.55 -10.11
CA ARG A 37 -20.26 9.17 -10.43
C ARG A 37 -21.04 8.20 -9.55
N GLY A 38 -21.27 7.00 -10.06
CA GLY A 38 -22.03 5.99 -9.33
C GLY A 38 -23.54 6.07 -9.53
N ILE A 39 -23.99 6.76 -10.60
CA ILE A 39 -25.39 6.72 -11.04
C ILE A 39 -25.56 5.50 -11.94
N GLY A 40 -26.58 4.70 -11.67
CA GLY A 40 -26.85 3.46 -12.40
C GLY A 40 -28.34 3.12 -12.43
N VAL A 41 -28.64 2.01 -13.10
CA VAL A 41 -29.98 1.41 -13.09
C VAL A 41 -29.88 0.01 -12.48
N TYR A 42 -30.69 -0.25 -11.48
CA TYR A 42 -30.82 -1.56 -10.85
C TYR A 42 -32.28 -1.99 -10.84
N GLU A 43 -32.58 -3.17 -11.37
CA GLU A 43 -33.94 -3.67 -11.53
C GLU A 43 -34.93 -2.68 -12.16
N GLY A 44 -34.44 -1.93 -13.16
CA GLY A 44 -35.25 -0.93 -13.88
C GLY A 44 -35.43 0.40 -13.15
N ARG A 45 -34.89 0.55 -11.94
CA ARG A 45 -34.96 1.80 -11.17
C ARG A 45 -33.64 2.56 -11.23
N THR A 46 -33.68 3.86 -11.42
CA THR A 46 -32.49 4.72 -11.38
C THR A 46 -32.07 5.00 -9.94
N TYR A 47 -30.79 4.86 -9.65
CA TYR A 47 -30.23 5.16 -8.35
C TYR A 47 -28.94 5.97 -8.44
N ALA A 48 -28.57 6.67 -7.35
CA ALA A 48 -27.27 7.27 -7.15
C ALA A 48 -26.62 6.70 -5.90
N LEU A 49 -25.29 6.47 -5.94
CA LEU A 49 -24.51 6.07 -4.76
C LEU A 49 -24.13 7.33 -3.97
N ILE A 50 -24.73 7.50 -2.80
CA ILE A 50 -24.49 8.63 -1.92
C ILE A 50 -24.03 8.09 -0.56
N SER A 51 -22.80 8.37 -0.20
CA SER A 51 -22.20 7.91 1.09
C SER A 51 -22.39 6.40 1.37
N GLY A 52 -22.19 5.56 0.34
CA GLY A 52 -22.33 4.10 0.46
C GLY A 52 -23.78 3.61 0.56
N CYS A 53 -24.75 4.45 0.26
CA CYS A 53 -26.14 4.08 0.12
C CYS A 53 -26.55 4.14 -1.35
N LYS A 54 -27.34 3.18 -1.83
CA LYS A 54 -28.09 3.29 -3.08
C LYS A 54 -29.36 4.10 -2.81
N VAL A 55 -29.44 5.29 -3.37
CA VAL A 55 -30.62 6.15 -3.28
C VAL A 55 -31.39 6.02 -4.58
N PHE A 56 -32.58 5.45 -4.53
CA PHE A 56 -33.44 5.24 -5.69
C PHE A 56 -34.39 6.42 -5.90
N PHE A 57 -34.63 6.75 -7.17
CA PHE A 57 -35.46 7.86 -7.59
C PHE A 57 -36.60 7.36 -8.48
N ASP A 58 -37.74 8.01 -8.42
CA ASP A 58 -38.84 7.86 -9.39
C ASP A 58 -38.60 8.76 -10.63
N ASP A 59 -39.52 8.69 -11.59
CA ASP A 59 -39.46 9.49 -12.83
C ASP A 59 -39.60 10.99 -12.56
N ASP A 60 -40.22 11.38 -11.47
CA ASP A 60 -40.34 12.76 -10.98
C ASP A 60 -39.14 13.21 -10.13
N LEU A 61 -38.13 12.34 -9.99
CA LEU A 61 -36.87 12.60 -9.27
C LEU A 61 -37.03 12.72 -7.75
N LYS A 62 -38.09 12.14 -7.19
CA LYS A 62 -38.24 12.02 -5.74
C LYS A 62 -37.54 10.74 -5.26
N VAL A 63 -36.94 10.80 -4.08
CA VAL A 63 -36.33 9.65 -3.43
C VAL A 63 -37.44 8.65 -3.07
N THR A 64 -37.38 7.45 -3.64
CA THR A 64 -38.38 6.39 -3.37
C THR A 64 -37.90 5.41 -2.31
N SER A 65 -36.60 5.12 -2.29
CA SER A 65 -36.02 4.26 -1.26
C SER A 65 -34.53 4.53 -1.09
N ILE A 66 -33.98 4.16 0.07
CA ILE A 66 -32.55 4.20 0.37
C ILE A 66 -32.16 2.81 0.84
N GLU A 67 -31.26 2.17 0.11
CA GLU A 67 -30.69 0.87 0.44
C GLU A 67 -29.22 1.05 0.85
N ARG A 68 -28.85 0.58 2.02
CA ARG A 68 -27.44 0.61 2.46
C ARG A 68 -26.70 -0.57 1.86
N GLU A 69 -25.66 -0.30 1.09
CA GLU A 69 -24.82 -1.33 0.50
C GLU A 69 -23.64 -1.72 1.40
N TYR A 70 -23.18 -0.78 2.26
CA TYR A 70 -22.07 -0.99 3.17
C TYR A 70 -22.26 -0.24 4.50
N ASP A 71 -21.66 -0.76 5.57
CA ASP A 71 -21.48 0.01 6.81
C ASP A 71 -20.48 1.15 6.54
N VAL A 72 -20.99 2.34 6.31
CA VAL A 72 -20.16 3.47 5.91
C VAL A 72 -19.45 4.06 7.13
N LYS A 73 -18.22 3.66 7.35
CA LYS A 73 -17.22 4.38 8.17
C LYS A 73 -16.35 5.27 7.29
N GLY A 74 -16.88 5.93 6.30
CA GLY A 74 -16.11 6.75 5.38
C GLY A 74 -16.71 8.12 5.18
N VAL A 75 -15.98 9.17 5.54
CA VAL A 75 -16.31 10.53 5.12
C VAL A 75 -15.98 10.65 3.64
N TYR A 76 -16.99 10.83 2.79
CA TYR A 76 -16.75 11.14 1.39
C TYR A 76 -16.01 12.48 1.28
N ARG A 77 -14.83 12.45 0.65
CA ARG A 77 -14.04 13.65 0.34
C ARG A 77 -14.36 14.16 -1.07
N GLY A 78 -15.60 14.52 -1.30
CA GLY A 78 -16.03 15.18 -2.54
C GLY A 78 -15.77 16.69 -2.50
N LYS A 79 -15.58 17.28 -3.67
CA LYS A 79 -15.52 18.75 -3.79
C LYS A 79 -16.94 19.28 -3.94
N THR A 80 -17.24 20.39 -3.25
CA THR A 80 -18.56 21.04 -3.34
C THR A 80 -18.78 21.68 -4.71
N SER A 81 -20.00 21.61 -5.26
CA SER A 81 -20.34 22.22 -6.56
C SER A 81 -20.34 23.74 -6.48
N ALA A 82 -20.63 24.33 -5.31
CA ALA A 82 -20.62 25.78 -5.09
C ALA A 82 -19.23 26.42 -5.31
N GLU A 83 -18.15 25.65 -5.15
CA GLU A 83 -16.79 26.14 -5.35
C GLU A 83 -16.33 26.09 -6.83
N LYS A 84 -17.06 25.45 -7.75
CA LYS A 84 -16.59 25.16 -9.11
C LYS A 84 -17.49 25.58 -10.27
N GLY A 85 -18.71 25.97 -10.03
CA GLY A 85 -19.58 26.65 -10.98
C GLY A 85 -19.99 25.94 -12.26
N GLU A 86 -19.56 24.71 -12.57
CA GLU A 86 -19.96 24.02 -13.80
C GLU A 86 -19.97 22.50 -13.65
N TRP A 87 -21.10 21.88 -13.98
CA TRP A 87 -21.25 20.45 -14.18
C TRP A 87 -20.68 20.04 -15.54
N ARG A 88 -19.86 19.01 -15.59
CA ARG A 88 -19.43 18.41 -16.85
C ARG A 88 -20.20 17.11 -17.07
N THR A 89 -20.91 17.04 -18.19
CA THR A 89 -21.52 15.79 -18.63
C THR A 89 -20.45 14.81 -19.10
N PRO A 90 -20.67 13.48 -19.01
CA PRO A 90 -19.74 12.47 -19.48
C PRO A 90 -19.31 12.63 -20.94
N ASP A 91 -20.15 13.24 -21.77
CA ASP A 91 -19.90 13.45 -23.21
C ASP A 91 -19.13 14.75 -23.54
N SER A 92 -18.83 15.59 -22.56
CA SER A 92 -18.03 16.78 -22.81
C SER A 92 -16.56 16.45 -22.93
N LYS A 93 -16.05 16.25 -24.15
CA LYS A 93 -14.62 16.16 -24.42
C LYS A 93 -13.92 17.40 -23.85
N PRO A 94 -12.80 17.25 -23.13
CA PRO A 94 -12.07 18.38 -22.58
C PRO A 94 -11.61 19.27 -23.76
N LYS A 95 -12.14 20.50 -23.85
CA LYS A 95 -11.58 21.50 -24.76
C LYS A 95 -10.13 21.73 -24.35
N ARG A 96 -9.19 21.33 -25.21
CA ARG A 96 -7.76 21.64 -25.06
C ARG A 96 -7.63 23.15 -24.93
N ARG A 97 -7.39 23.66 -23.74
CA ARG A 97 -6.96 25.03 -23.55
C ARG A 97 -5.59 25.17 -24.18
N ARG A 98 -5.50 25.91 -25.28
CA ARG A 98 -4.22 26.41 -25.81
C ARG A 98 -3.52 27.12 -24.66
N GLY A 99 -2.28 26.74 -24.40
CA GLY A 99 -1.49 27.23 -23.31
C GLY A 99 -1.36 28.74 -23.32
N ARG A 100 -1.81 29.35 -22.23
CA ARG A 100 -1.44 30.74 -21.90
C ARG A 100 -0.09 30.66 -21.21
N PRO A 101 0.90 31.48 -21.59
CA PRO A 101 2.21 31.46 -20.96
C PRO A 101 2.07 31.77 -19.46
N ARG A 102 2.76 30.98 -18.65
CA ARG A 102 2.88 31.17 -17.22
C ARG A 102 3.54 32.53 -16.98
N LYS A 103 2.82 33.47 -16.35
CA LYS A 103 3.48 34.63 -15.75
C LYS A 103 4.28 34.15 -14.54
N THR A 104 5.57 34.23 -14.64
CA THR A 104 6.49 34.12 -13.50
C THR A 104 6.30 35.38 -12.66
N SER A 105 5.70 35.21 -11.47
CA SER A 105 5.76 36.25 -10.45
C SER A 105 7.18 36.30 -9.91
N THR A 106 7.80 37.45 -10.04
CA THR A 106 9.16 37.73 -9.55
C THR A 106 9.15 37.75 -8.02
N SER A 107 10.25 37.25 -7.47
CA SER A 107 10.51 37.06 -6.04
C SER A 107 10.44 38.35 -5.17
N GLU A 108 10.09 39.47 -5.74
CA GLU A 108 10.00 40.76 -5.04
C GLU A 108 8.60 41.07 -4.48
N GLU A 109 7.52 40.50 -5.05
CA GLU A 109 6.15 40.70 -4.54
C GLU A 109 5.86 39.89 -3.26
N VAL A 110 6.51 38.75 -3.08
CA VAL A 110 6.36 37.90 -1.88
C VAL A 110 7.08 38.49 -0.66
N LYS A 111 8.13 39.28 -0.88
CA LYS A 111 8.86 39.96 0.22
C LYS A 111 8.16 41.15 0.81
N LYS A 112 7.25 41.81 0.08
CA LYS A 112 6.48 42.97 0.56
C LYS A 112 5.25 42.62 1.38
N GLU A 113 4.73 41.40 1.28
CA GLU A 113 3.58 40.97 2.10
C GLU A 113 4.02 40.43 3.49
N VAL A 114 5.26 40.09 3.70
CA VAL A 114 5.78 39.57 4.98
C VAL A 114 6.17 40.71 5.95
N GLU A 115 6.42 41.91 5.44
CA GLU A 115 6.85 43.06 6.27
C GLU A 115 5.71 43.82 7.03
N ASN A 116 4.44 43.46 6.77
CA ASN A 116 3.28 44.14 7.33
C ASN A 116 2.48 43.38 8.40
N LEU A 117 3.07 42.35 9.00
CA LEU A 117 2.44 41.65 10.13
C LEU A 117 2.89 42.26 11.45
N PRO A 118 1.95 42.59 12.37
CA PRO A 118 2.32 43.15 13.67
C PRO A 118 3.11 42.14 14.50
N LYS A 119 4.28 42.54 14.99
CA LYS A 119 5.11 41.76 15.90
C LYS A 119 4.39 41.60 17.24
N LEU A 120 4.14 40.37 17.64
CA LEU A 120 3.74 40.02 18.98
C LEU A 120 4.96 40.12 19.92
N PRO A 121 4.78 40.59 21.17
CA PRO A 121 5.89 40.69 22.12
C PRO A 121 6.36 39.32 22.57
N ASP A 122 7.70 39.15 22.67
CA ASP A 122 8.34 37.95 23.20
C ASP A 122 7.94 37.71 24.65
N PRO A 123 7.61 36.45 25.06
CA PRO A 123 7.43 36.12 26.45
C PRO A 123 8.78 36.02 27.15
N GLU A 124 8.96 36.83 28.21
CA GLU A 124 10.10 36.75 29.12
C GLU A 124 10.13 35.39 29.82
N LEU A 125 11.22 34.64 29.60
CA LEU A 125 11.51 33.40 30.32
C LEU A 125 12.12 33.75 31.68
N PRO A 126 11.63 33.18 32.80
CA PRO A 126 12.27 33.36 34.11
C PRO A 126 13.64 32.65 34.12
N LYS A 127 14.66 33.39 34.59
CA LYS A 127 15.99 32.87 34.85
C LYS A 127 15.93 31.98 36.11
N VAL A 128 16.19 30.68 35.91
CA VAL A 128 16.44 29.76 37.03
C VAL A 128 17.94 29.54 37.11
N GLU A 129 18.51 29.85 38.25
CA GLU A 129 19.92 29.54 38.60
C GLU A 129 20.09 28.03 38.80
N PRO A 130 21.25 27.45 38.41
CA PRO A 130 21.46 26.01 38.53
C PRO A 130 21.78 25.63 40.01
N GLU A 131 20.85 24.91 40.63
CA GLU A 131 21.19 24.13 41.86
C GLU A 131 21.95 22.85 41.46
N GLU A 132 23.14 22.68 42.01
CA GLU A 132 23.91 21.44 41.91
C GLU A 132 23.21 20.31 42.67
N VAL A 133 22.52 19.43 41.98
CA VAL A 133 22.04 18.16 42.54
C VAL A 133 23.11 17.10 42.24
N LYS A 134 23.77 16.61 43.29
CA LYS A 134 24.61 15.43 43.23
C LYS A 134 23.70 14.21 43.10
N GLU A 135 23.56 13.69 41.89
CA GLU A 135 22.94 12.38 41.67
C GLU A 135 23.95 11.27 41.98
N GLU A 136 23.66 10.49 43.01
CA GLU A 136 24.27 9.19 43.24
C GLU A 136 23.86 8.25 42.11
N ILE A 137 24.85 7.71 41.42
CA ILE A 137 24.66 6.69 40.35
C ILE A 137 24.25 5.39 41.05
N PRO A 138 23.06 4.83 40.79
CA PRO A 138 22.74 3.49 41.28
C PRO A 138 23.60 2.47 40.55
N GLU A 139 24.21 1.56 41.33
CA GLU A 139 24.94 0.40 40.81
C GLU A 139 24.16 -0.36 39.73
N ALA A 140 24.87 -0.71 38.66
CA ALA A 140 24.35 -1.46 37.55
C ALA A 140 23.69 -2.76 38.01
N THR A 141 22.37 -2.81 37.94
CA THR A 141 21.62 -4.05 38.08
C THR A 141 22.03 -4.99 36.97
N GLU A 142 22.50 -6.19 37.30
CA GLU A 142 22.79 -7.26 36.33
C GLU A 142 21.62 -7.46 35.38
N VAL A 143 21.86 -7.17 34.12
CA VAL A 143 20.91 -7.45 33.03
C VAL A 143 20.84 -8.97 32.93
N LYS A 144 19.75 -9.57 33.38
CA LYS A 144 19.46 -10.98 33.14
C LYS A 144 19.47 -11.20 31.64
N GLU A 145 20.39 -12.01 31.12
CA GLU A 145 20.44 -12.41 29.73
C GLU A 145 19.10 -13.05 29.33
N GLU A 146 18.47 -12.49 28.30
CA GLU A 146 17.24 -13.02 27.73
C GLU A 146 17.47 -14.42 27.15
N PRO A 147 16.46 -15.32 27.18
CA PRO A 147 16.58 -16.63 26.56
C PRO A 147 16.78 -16.45 25.04
N LYS A 148 17.99 -16.68 24.58
CA LYS A 148 18.35 -16.67 23.16
C LYS A 148 18.12 -18.06 22.60
N ALA A 149 17.28 -18.20 21.56
CA ALA A 149 17.21 -19.44 20.81
C ALA A 149 18.55 -19.69 20.09
N GLU A 150 18.92 -20.96 19.94
CA GLU A 150 20.05 -21.31 19.06
C GLU A 150 19.72 -20.84 17.65
N LEU A 151 20.53 -19.90 17.14
CA LEU A 151 20.37 -19.42 15.76
C LEU A 151 20.78 -20.51 14.77
N PRO A 152 20.02 -20.70 13.67
CA PRO A 152 20.42 -21.60 12.59
C PRO A 152 21.84 -21.26 12.11
N LYS A 153 22.70 -22.27 12.03
CA LYS A 153 24.07 -22.12 11.51
C LYS A 153 23.97 -22.08 9.97
N GLY A 154 24.27 -20.92 9.37
CA GLY A 154 24.28 -20.74 7.92
C GLY A 154 23.26 -19.69 7.41
N PRO A 155 23.12 -19.54 6.09
CA PRO A 155 22.09 -18.71 5.52
C PRO A 155 20.71 -19.26 5.89
N VAL A 156 19.85 -18.41 6.46
CA VAL A 156 18.47 -18.79 6.74
C VAL A 156 17.66 -18.59 5.48
N ARG A 157 17.05 -19.67 5.01
CA ARG A 157 16.14 -19.69 3.87
C ARG A 157 14.71 -19.70 4.38
N HIS A 158 13.82 -19.07 3.64
CA HIS A 158 12.37 -19.15 3.91
C HIS A 158 11.88 -20.60 3.71
N ALA A 159 10.80 -20.97 4.40
CA ALA A 159 10.22 -22.32 4.26
C ALA A 159 9.90 -22.67 2.80
N GLU A 160 9.46 -21.69 2.00
CA GLU A 160 9.13 -21.88 0.59
C GLU A 160 10.32 -21.78 -0.37
N TYR A 161 11.54 -21.60 0.12
CA TYR A 161 12.73 -21.44 -0.72
C TYR A 161 12.91 -22.60 -1.72
N GLU A 162 12.86 -23.83 -1.23
CA GLU A 162 13.06 -25.04 -2.06
C GLU A 162 11.88 -25.24 -3.04
N THR A 163 10.66 -24.89 -2.65
CA THR A 163 9.49 -24.89 -3.54
C THR A 163 9.68 -23.93 -4.71
N ILE A 164 10.12 -22.70 -4.41
CA ILE A 164 10.40 -21.68 -5.43
C ILE A 164 11.52 -22.17 -6.35
N MET A 165 12.63 -22.66 -5.80
CA MET A 165 13.76 -23.19 -6.58
C MET A 165 13.32 -24.27 -7.54
N THR A 166 12.59 -25.27 -7.06
CA THR A 166 12.09 -26.38 -7.90
C THR A 166 11.26 -25.85 -9.07
N CYS A 167 10.39 -24.87 -8.84
CA CYS A 167 9.61 -24.26 -9.92
C CYS A 167 10.51 -23.58 -10.96
N LEU A 168 11.52 -22.83 -10.52
CA LEU A 168 12.43 -22.10 -11.41
C LEU A 168 13.29 -23.07 -12.24
N GLU A 169 13.85 -24.09 -11.63
CA GLU A 169 14.64 -25.14 -12.32
C GLU A 169 13.84 -25.85 -13.41
N GLU A 170 12.53 -26.07 -13.17
CA GLU A 170 11.62 -26.66 -14.17
C GLU A 170 11.07 -25.62 -15.17
N GLY A 171 11.50 -24.35 -15.07
CA GLY A 171 11.08 -23.27 -15.96
C GLY A 171 9.61 -22.85 -15.77
N VAL A 172 9.05 -23.10 -14.58
CA VAL A 172 7.68 -22.71 -14.21
C VAL A 172 7.69 -21.31 -13.62
N PRO A 173 6.95 -20.34 -14.19
CA PRO A 173 6.82 -19.00 -13.62
C PRO A 173 6.14 -19.02 -12.25
N VAL A 174 6.63 -18.19 -11.32
CA VAL A 174 6.17 -18.20 -9.92
C VAL A 174 5.52 -16.86 -9.57
N TYR A 175 4.37 -16.94 -8.88
CA TYR A 175 3.71 -15.80 -8.23
C TYR A 175 3.79 -15.95 -6.70
N LEU A 176 4.56 -15.11 -6.05
CA LEU A 176 4.68 -15.07 -4.59
C LEU A 176 3.56 -14.23 -4.01
N HIS A 177 2.57 -14.88 -3.42
CA HIS A 177 1.46 -14.22 -2.75
C HIS A 177 1.69 -14.15 -1.23
N GLY A 178 1.54 -12.97 -0.63
CA GLY A 178 1.65 -12.86 0.82
C GLY A 178 1.74 -11.44 1.35
N PRO A 179 1.74 -11.29 2.68
CA PRO A 179 1.65 -9.98 3.32
C PRO A 179 2.84 -9.07 2.99
N ALA A 180 2.61 -7.75 3.09
CA ALA A 180 3.66 -6.76 2.86
C ALA A 180 4.79 -6.91 3.88
N GLY A 181 6.05 -6.89 3.39
CA GLY A 181 7.23 -6.97 4.24
C GLY A 181 7.51 -8.34 4.84
N SER A 182 7.04 -9.42 4.20
CA SER A 182 7.38 -10.83 4.52
C SER A 182 8.72 -11.28 3.94
N GLY A 183 9.39 -10.45 3.12
CA GLY A 183 10.72 -10.79 2.59
C GLY A 183 10.72 -11.41 1.19
N LYS A 184 9.62 -11.37 0.44
CA LYS A 184 9.52 -11.92 -0.93
C LYS A 184 10.69 -11.54 -1.82
N ASN A 185 10.99 -10.23 -1.94
CA ASN A 185 12.09 -9.72 -2.74
C ASN A 185 13.44 -10.27 -2.28
N HIS A 186 13.66 -10.31 -0.96
CA HIS A 186 14.91 -10.80 -0.39
C HIS A 186 15.17 -12.26 -0.74
N THR A 187 14.15 -13.12 -0.70
CA THR A 187 14.31 -14.53 -1.07
C THR A 187 14.62 -14.70 -2.55
N VAL A 188 13.99 -13.93 -3.45
CA VAL A 188 14.30 -14.00 -4.89
C VAL A 188 15.72 -13.53 -5.18
N GLU A 189 16.17 -12.43 -4.55
CA GLU A 189 17.57 -11.98 -4.62
C GLU A 189 18.54 -13.02 -4.03
N GLN A 190 18.17 -13.68 -2.93
CA GLN A 190 18.98 -14.73 -2.32
C GLN A 190 19.13 -15.92 -3.27
N ILE A 191 18.05 -16.35 -3.92
CA ILE A 191 18.09 -17.41 -4.94
C ILE A 191 19.05 -17.02 -6.08
N ALA A 192 18.86 -15.86 -6.67
CA ALA A 192 19.70 -15.38 -7.76
C ALA A 192 21.19 -15.38 -7.37
N LYS A 193 21.49 -14.88 -6.16
CA LYS A 193 22.86 -14.84 -5.64
C LYS A 193 23.46 -16.22 -5.37
N GLU A 194 22.68 -17.14 -4.79
CA GLU A 194 23.15 -18.48 -4.45
C GLU A 194 23.36 -19.36 -5.70
N GLN A 195 22.59 -19.09 -6.78
CA GLN A 195 22.70 -19.76 -8.06
C GLN A 195 23.66 -19.10 -9.06
N ASP A 196 24.24 -17.95 -8.69
CA ASP A 196 25.03 -17.11 -9.59
C ASP A 196 24.26 -16.68 -10.85
N TRP A 197 22.94 -16.43 -10.69
CA TRP A 197 22.06 -15.94 -11.73
C TRP A 197 22.00 -14.41 -11.73
N GLU A 198 21.87 -13.81 -12.90
CA GLU A 198 21.63 -12.37 -13.03
C GLU A 198 20.21 -12.03 -12.49
N PHE A 199 20.07 -10.85 -11.88
CA PHE A 199 18.83 -10.42 -11.27
C PHE A 199 18.37 -9.11 -11.85
N TYR A 200 17.22 -9.14 -12.54
CA TYR A 200 16.57 -8.00 -13.15
C TYR A 200 15.28 -7.69 -12.44
N PHE A 201 15.17 -6.49 -11.91
CA PHE A 201 14.06 -6.07 -11.04
C PHE A 201 13.23 -4.96 -11.67
N THR A 202 11.92 -5.12 -11.65
CA THR A 202 10.94 -4.08 -11.99
C THR A 202 9.84 -4.06 -10.94
N ASN A 203 9.48 -2.88 -10.49
CA ASN A 203 8.31 -2.69 -9.63
C ASN A 203 7.04 -2.56 -10.48
N SER A 204 5.87 -2.38 -9.84
CA SER A 204 4.57 -2.24 -10.52
C SER A 204 4.63 -1.39 -11.79
N VAL A 205 4.02 -1.90 -12.86
CA VAL A 205 4.08 -1.29 -14.18
C VAL A 205 2.81 -0.51 -14.47
N GLN A 206 2.94 0.82 -14.58
CA GLN A 206 1.84 1.75 -14.84
C GLN A 206 1.75 2.21 -16.31
N GLN A 207 2.75 1.85 -17.14
CA GLN A 207 2.84 2.29 -18.51
C GLN A 207 3.60 1.24 -19.34
N GLU A 208 3.16 1.00 -20.56
CA GLU A 208 3.70 -0.02 -21.45
C GLU A 208 5.21 0.10 -21.66
N TYR A 209 5.73 1.31 -21.86
CA TYR A 209 7.14 1.52 -22.13
C TYR A 209 8.08 1.11 -20.98
N LYS A 210 7.55 0.93 -19.77
CA LYS A 210 8.30 0.37 -18.64
C LYS A 210 8.65 -1.12 -18.82
N VAL A 211 7.93 -1.79 -19.71
CA VAL A 211 8.22 -3.17 -20.12
C VAL A 211 8.89 -3.18 -21.49
N THR A 212 8.29 -2.50 -22.48
CA THR A 212 8.72 -2.58 -23.87
C THR A 212 9.96 -1.74 -24.20
N GLY A 213 10.31 -0.75 -23.36
CA GLY A 213 11.19 0.32 -23.76
C GLY A 213 10.54 1.26 -24.79
N PHE A 214 11.32 2.19 -25.31
CA PHE A 214 10.83 3.11 -26.34
C PHE A 214 12.00 3.61 -27.20
N VAL A 215 11.69 4.06 -28.43
CA VAL A 215 12.62 4.76 -29.30
C VAL A 215 12.34 6.26 -29.20
N ASP A 216 13.36 7.04 -28.94
CA ASP A 216 13.23 8.50 -28.83
C ASP A 216 13.18 9.19 -30.22
N ALA A 217 13.01 10.51 -30.23
CA ALA A 217 12.97 11.31 -31.45
C ALA A 217 14.29 11.29 -32.25
N GLY A 218 15.39 10.92 -31.63
CA GLY A 218 16.70 10.73 -32.27
C GLY A 218 16.91 9.34 -32.84
N GLY A 219 15.94 8.43 -32.68
CA GLY A 219 16.03 7.03 -33.13
C GLY A 219 16.80 6.13 -32.18
N VAL A 220 17.11 6.59 -30.95
CA VAL A 220 17.82 5.79 -29.95
C VAL A 220 16.81 4.97 -29.15
N PHE A 221 17.06 3.67 -29.04
CA PHE A 221 16.25 2.77 -28.21
C PHE A 221 16.71 2.88 -26.75
N HIS A 222 15.74 3.09 -25.85
CA HIS A 222 15.91 3.10 -24.40
C HIS A 222 15.38 1.78 -23.85
N ASP A 223 16.28 0.96 -23.35
CA ASP A 223 15.99 -0.37 -22.84
C ASP A 223 15.33 -0.36 -21.44
N THR A 224 14.86 -1.51 -21.04
CA THR A 224 14.26 -1.78 -19.72
C THR A 224 14.92 -2.98 -19.06
N GLU A 225 14.69 -3.18 -17.77
CA GLU A 225 15.15 -4.39 -17.08
C GLU A 225 14.61 -5.66 -17.73
N PHE A 226 13.37 -5.64 -18.24
CA PHE A 226 12.81 -6.75 -18.99
C PHE A 226 13.56 -7.01 -20.30
N TYR A 227 13.90 -5.96 -21.05
CA TYR A 227 14.71 -6.11 -22.27
C TYR A 227 16.09 -6.71 -21.98
N LYS A 228 16.76 -6.23 -20.91
CA LYS A 228 18.06 -6.74 -20.48
C LYS A 228 17.97 -8.22 -20.10
N ALA A 229 16.94 -8.62 -19.33
CA ALA A 229 16.71 -10.02 -18.99
C ALA A 229 16.48 -10.91 -20.23
N CYS A 230 15.72 -10.40 -21.23
CA CYS A 230 15.49 -11.14 -22.47
C CYS A 230 16.73 -11.29 -23.34
N THR A 231 17.65 -10.31 -23.32
CA THR A 231 18.88 -10.27 -24.13
C THR A 231 20.10 -10.82 -23.43
N SER A 232 20.05 -11.01 -22.10
CA SER A 232 21.18 -11.62 -21.37
C SER A 232 21.56 -12.98 -21.97
N GLU A 233 22.81 -13.32 -21.97
CA GLU A 233 23.34 -14.64 -22.36
C GLU A 233 23.40 -15.60 -21.16
N ASN A 234 23.39 -15.06 -19.95
CA ASN A 234 23.45 -15.79 -18.70
C ASN A 234 22.08 -16.21 -18.21
N GLU A 235 22.02 -17.17 -17.32
CA GLU A 235 20.80 -17.54 -16.59
C GLU A 235 20.39 -16.41 -15.66
N CYS A 236 19.10 -16.06 -15.67
CA CYS A 236 18.66 -14.85 -15.00
C CYS A 236 17.22 -14.96 -14.48
N ILE A 237 16.92 -14.18 -13.46
CA ILE A 237 15.56 -13.96 -12.97
C ILE A 237 15.08 -12.57 -13.42
N PHE A 238 13.92 -12.52 -14.07
CA PHE A 238 13.14 -11.29 -14.19
C PHE A 238 12.09 -11.27 -13.09
N PHE A 239 12.26 -10.35 -12.15
CA PHE A 239 11.39 -10.21 -10.99
C PHE A 239 10.51 -8.96 -11.11
N LEU A 240 9.19 -9.17 -11.17
CA LEU A 240 8.17 -8.12 -11.18
C LEU A 240 7.51 -8.03 -9.80
N ASP A 241 7.90 -7.06 -8.99
CA ASP A 241 7.29 -6.81 -7.69
C ASP A 241 6.00 -5.99 -7.82
N GLU A 242 5.11 -6.15 -6.84
CA GLU A 242 3.79 -5.50 -6.83
C GLU A 242 3.01 -5.66 -8.15
N ILE A 243 3.02 -6.88 -8.72
CA ILE A 243 2.31 -7.17 -9.98
C ILE A 243 0.82 -6.80 -9.88
N ASP A 244 0.22 -6.99 -8.71
CA ASP A 244 -1.18 -6.66 -8.41
C ASP A 244 -1.47 -5.15 -8.32
N ALA A 245 -0.43 -4.30 -8.34
CA ALA A 245 -0.55 -2.86 -8.49
C ALA A 245 -0.28 -2.39 -9.93
N SER A 246 0.06 -3.30 -10.85
CA SER A 246 0.30 -3.00 -12.25
C SER A 246 -1.00 -2.85 -13.04
N ILE A 247 -0.93 -2.11 -14.16
CA ILE A 247 -2.07 -1.99 -15.08
C ILE A 247 -2.27 -3.33 -15.81
N PRO A 248 -3.47 -3.94 -15.74
CA PRO A 248 -3.73 -5.27 -16.32
C PRO A 248 -3.42 -5.38 -17.81
N GLU A 249 -3.71 -4.33 -18.58
CA GLU A 249 -3.45 -4.29 -20.03
C GLU A 249 -1.95 -4.46 -20.36
N VAL A 250 -1.08 -3.93 -19.48
CA VAL A 250 0.38 -4.08 -19.66
C VAL A 250 0.82 -5.49 -19.31
N LEU A 251 0.19 -6.12 -18.30
CA LEU A 251 0.51 -7.50 -17.92
C LEU A 251 0.16 -8.50 -19.04
N VAL A 252 -0.88 -8.24 -19.81
CA VAL A 252 -1.26 -9.08 -20.96
C VAL A 252 -0.14 -9.16 -22.01
N LEU A 253 0.68 -8.12 -22.16
CA LEU A 253 1.84 -8.14 -23.06
C LEU A 253 2.86 -9.22 -22.63
N LEU A 254 3.05 -9.41 -21.33
CA LEU A 254 3.98 -10.42 -20.80
C LEU A 254 3.49 -11.85 -21.05
N ASN A 255 2.19 -12.07 -21.23
CA ASN A 255 1.64 -13.39 -21.49
C ASN A 255 2.26 -14.08 -22.71
N ALA A 256 2.46 -13.32 -23.80
CA ALA A 256 3.11 -13.85 -25.00
C ALA A 256 4.59 -14.16 -24.75
N ALA A 257 5.28 -13.32 -23.99
CA ALA A 257 6.67 -13.51 -23.61
C ALA A 257 6.87 -14.80 -22.81
N ILE A 258 6.09 -14.97 -21.74
CA ILE A 258 6.12 -16.14 -20.86
C ILE A 258 5.80 -17.42 -21.66
N ALA A 259 4.75 -17.38 -22.48
CA ALA A 259 4.31 -18.55 -23.24
C ALA A 259 5.28 -18.98 -24.35
N ASN A 260 5.87 -18.02 -25.08
CA ASN A 260 6.53 -18.29 -26.36
C ASN A 260 8.06 -18.18 -26.30
N GLY A 261 8.66 -17.51 -25.29
CA GLY A 261 10.10 -17.27 -25.22
C GLY A 261 10.61 -16.28 -26.27
N TYR A 262 9.75 -15.34 -26.67
CA TYR A 262 10.12 -14.18 -27.47
C TYR A 262 9.21 -12.99 -27.17
N PHE A 263 9.69 -11.79 -27.49
CA PHE A 263 8.93 -10.56 -27.37
C PHE A 263 9.28 -9.58 -28.48
N GLU A 264 8.30 -8.78 -28.93
CA GLU A 264 8.49 -7.70 -29.91
C GLU A 264 8.75 -6.38 -29.18
N PHE A 265 10.00 -5.98 -29.18
CA PHE A 265 10.40 -4.66 -28.69
C PHE A 265 10.39 -3.62 -29.83
N PRO A 266 10.34 -2.31 -29.52
CA PRO A 266 10.37 -1.26 -30.52
C PRO A 266 11.59 -1.30 -31.48
N ASN A 267 12.68 -1.92 -31.04
CA ASN A 267 13.91 -2.11 -31.83
C ASN A 267 13.99 -3.49 -32.53
N GLY A 268 12.95 -4.33 -32.39
CA GLY A 268 12.88 -5.63 -33.04
C GLY A 268 12.54 -6.78 -32.11
N ARG A 269 12.43 -7.97 -32.73
CA ARG A 269 12.10 -9.20 -31.99
C ARG A 269 13.33 -9.77 -31.28
N VAL A 270 13.19 -9.99 -29.99
CA VAL A 270 14.13 -10.74 -29.16
C VAL A 270 13.57 -12.12 -28.84
N LYS A 271 14.39 -13.16 -28.98
CA LYS A 271 14.09 -14.55 -28.60
C LYS A 271 15.12 -15.03 -27.59
N TRP A 272 14.68 -15.80 -26.64
CA TRP A 272 15.54 -16.39 -25.61
C TRP A 272 15.24 -17.87 -25.38
N ASN A 273 16.20 -18.55 -24.73
CA ASN A 273 15.96 -19.88 -24.21
C ASN A 273 15.10 -19.80 -22.95
N LYS A 274 13.93 -20.44 -22.95
CA LYS A 274 12.99 -20.43 -21.80
C LYS A 274 13.59 -20.97 -20.49
N LYS A 275 14.59 -21.85 -20.59
CA LYS A 275 15.26 -22.39 -19.40
C LYS A 275 16.23 -21.41 -18.76
N ARG A 276 16.60 -20.35 -19.47
CA ARG A 276 17.55 -19.34 -19.00
C ARG A 276 16.89 -18.16 -18.29
N LEU A 277 15.70 -17.77 -18.72
CA LEU A 277 14.97 -16.65 -18.18
C LEU A 277 13.82 -17.13 -17.30
N HIS A 278 13.97 -16.96 -15.99
CA HIS A 278 12.98 -17.32 -14.99
C HIS A 278 12.10 -16.11 -14.66
N PHE A 279 10.78 -16.30 -14.73
CA PHE A 279 9.81 -15.28 -14.39
C PHE A 279 9.33 -15.45 -12.94
N VAL A 280 9.53 -14.45 -12.11
CA VAL A 280 9.01 -14.38 -10.75
C VAL A 280 8.23 -13.10 -10.57
N CYS A 281 7.04 -13.19 -10.01
CA CYS A 281 6.22 -12.04 -9.64
C CYS A 281 5.92 -12.08 -8.15
N ALA A 282 5.66 -10.92 -7.56
CA ALA A 282 5.18 -10.82 -6.20
C ALA A 282 3.99 -9.87 -6.08
N GLY A 283 3.03 -10.24 -5.25
CA GLY A 283 1.86 -9.44 -4.93
C GLY A 283 1.45 -9.59 -3.48
N ASN A 284 0.63 -8.67 -3.01
CA ASN A 284 0.04 -8.75 -1.69
C ASN A 284 -1.40 -9.30 -1.73
N THR A 285 -1.99 -9.40 -2.93
CA THR A 285 -3.28 -10.01 -3.20
C THR A 285 -3.12 -11.15 -4.21
N VAL A 286 -4.13 -11.99 -4.35
CA VAL A 286 -4.17 -13.06 -5.36
C VAL A 286 -4.57 -12.56 -6.76
N GLY A 287 -4.49 -11.25 -7.00
CA GLY A 287 -4.91 -10.65 -8.28
C GLY A 287 -6.42 -10.42 -8.40
N SER A 288 -7.18 -10.58 -7.33
CA SER A 288 -8.63 -10.33 -7.28
C SER A 288 -9.02 -8.84 -7.21
N GLY A 289 -8.03 -7.96 -7.19
CA GLY A 289 -8.19 -6.52 -7.04
C GLY A 289 -7.98 -6.02 -5.62
N ALA A 290 -8.42 -4.80 -5.36
CA ALA A 290 -8.32 -4.16 -4.06
C ALA A 290 -9.08 -4.94 -2.99
N ASP A 291 -8.48 -5.07 -1.82
CA ASP A 291 -9.09 -5.60 -0.60
C ASP A 291 -9.07 -4.54 0.51
N GLU A 292 -9.48 -4.94 1.71
CA GLU A 292 -9.54 -4.04 2.85
C GLU A 292 -8.16 -3.58 3.35
N MET A 293 -7.10 -4.37 3.13
CA MET A 293 -5.72 -4.08 3.53
C MET A 293 -4.95 -3.36 2.42
N TYR A 294 -5.23 -3.70 1.15
CA TYR A 294 -4.47 -3.28 -0.02
C TYR A 294 -5.40 -2.62 -1.05
N THR A 295 -5.74 -1.35 -0.83
CA THR A 295 -6.74 -0.61 -1.62
C THR A 295 -6.27 -0.17 -3.00
N GLY A 296 -4.96 -0.17 -3.26
CA GLY A 296 -4.35 0.26 -4.52
C GLY A 296 -4.08 -0.89 -5.49
N ARG A 297 -4.83 -2.01 -5.41
CA ARG A 297 -4.60 -3.20 -6.23
C ARG A 297 -5.62 -3.33 -7.36
N MET A 298 -5.15 -3.86 -8.48
CA MET A 298 -5.94 -4.05 -9.70
C MET A 298 -6.36 -5.51 -9.85
N VAL A 299 -7.46 -5.74 -10.57
CA VAL A 299 -7.87 -7.10 -10.95
C VAL A 299 -6.99 -7.57 -12.10
N ILE A 300 -6.30 -8.69 -11.91
CA ILE A 300 -5.47 -9.29 -12.95
C ILE A 300 -6.31 -10.30 -13.75
N ASP A 301 -6.12 -10.32 -15.07
CA ASP A 301 -6.78 -11.28 -15.95
C ASP A 301 -6.43 -12.73 -15.57
N GLN A 302 -7.44 -13.60 -15.54
CA GLN A 302 -7.28 -15.02 -15.21
C GLN A 302 -6.31 -15.73 -16.16
N ALA A 303 -6.28 -15.37 -17.44
CA ALA A 303 -5.32 -15.93 -18.38
C ALA A 303 -3.88 -15.54 -18.06
N THR A 304 -3.65 -14.40 -17.41
CA THR A 304 -2.34 -14.02 -16.88
C THR A 304 -2.00 -14.83 -15.63
N LEU A 305 -2.94 -14.94 -14.69
CA LEU A 305 -2.73 -15.69 -13.45
C LEU A 305 -2.48 -17.18 -13.68
N ASP A 306 -3.19 -17.80 -14.65
CA ASP A 306 -3.05 -19.22 -15.01
C ASP A 306 -1.63 -19.62 -15.49
N ARG A 307 -0.79 -18.65 -15.83
CA ARG A 307 0.59 -18.88 -16.25
C ARG A 307 1.58 -19.05 -15.11
N PHE A 308 1.16 -18.74 -13.88
CA PHE A 308 2.03 -18.74 -12.72
C PHE A 308 1.67 -19.85 -11.73
N MET A 309 2.67 -20.48 -11.16
CA MET A 309 2.51 -21.27 -9.95
C MET A 309 2.40 -20.32 -8.76
N PHE A 310 1.28 -20.38 -8.04
CA PHE A 310 1.08 -19.59 -6.83
C PHE A 310 1.80 -20.24 -5.65
N VAL A 311 2.61 -19.46 -4.96
CA VAL A 311 3.28 -19.85 -3.73
C VAL A 311 2.84 -18.89 -2.62
N ASP A 312 2.16 -19.41 -1.62
CA ASP A 312 1.77 -18.64 -0.44
C ASP A 312 3.00 -18.34 0.40
N TYR A 313 3.34 -17.06 0.50
CA TYR A 313 4.57 -16.58 1.10
C TYR A 313 4.26 -15.74 2.35
N ASP A 314 4.10 -16.40 3.49
CA ASP A 314 3.79 -15.77 4.77
C ASP A 314 5.07 -15.45 5.58
N TYR A 315 4.92 -15.00 6.81
CA TYR A 315 6.02 -14.77 7.73
C TYR A 315 6.61 -16.08 8.24
N ASP A 316 7.94 -16.21 8.17
CA ASP A 316 8.69 -17.38 8.64
C ASP A 316 9.38 -17.09 9.98
N ARG A 317 9.07 -17.91 10.99
CA ARG A 317 9.61 -17.77 12.35
C ARG A 317 11.14 -17.87 12.40
N ASN A 318 11.77 -18.71 11.56
CA ASN A 318 13.22 -18.86 11.55
C ASN A 318 13.90 -17.59 11.04
N ILE A 319 13.29 -16.95 10.02
CA ILE A 319 13.73 -15.64 9.54
C ILE A 319 13.56 -14.60 10.63
N GLU A 320 12.44 -14.60 11.35
CA GLU A 320 12.18 -13.64 12.44
C GLU A 320 13.19 -13.80 13.59
N LEU A 321 13.50 -15.02 13.99
CA LEU A 321 14.55 -15.28 14.95
C LEU A 321 15.92 -14.79 14.47
N LYS A 322 16.23 -14.97 13.19
CA LYS A 322 17.49 -14.49 12.61
C LYS A 322 17.59 -12.98 12.62
N ILE A 323 16.57 -12.27 12.14
CA ILE A 323 16.58 -10.80 12.07
C ILE A 323 16.55 -10.15 13.45
N THR A 324 16.01 -10.85 14.48
CA THR A 324 15.97 -10.39 15.87
C THR A 324 17.16 -10.87 16.73
N ASN A 325 18.15 -11.57 16.13
CA ASN A 325 19.29 -12.19 16.84
C ASN A 325 18.86 -13.18 17.93
N GLY A 326 17.82 -13.98 17.68
CA GLY A 326 17.32 -15.01 18.60
C GLY A 326 16.44 -14.45 19.73
N ASN A 327 15.93 -13.24 19.62
CA ASN A 327 15.01 -12.68 20.61
C ASN A 327 13.63 -13.35 20.48
N VAL A 328 13.47 -14.46 21.21
CA VAL A 328 12.23 -15.27 21.23
C VAL A 328 11.06 -14.47 21.76
N GLU A 329 11.28 -13.65 22.81
CA GLU A 329 10.21 -12.86 23.43
C GLU A 329 9.61 -11.86 22.44
N LEU A 330 10.45 -11.18 21.64
CA LEU A 330 9.96 -10.28 20.59
C LEU A 330 9.19 -11.03 19.50
N VAL A 331 9.71 -12.18 19.06
CA VAL A 331 9.06 -12.99 18.04
C VAL A 331 7.69 -13.46 18.50
N ASP A 332 7.60 -14.01 19.73
CA ASP A 332 6.35 -14.49 20.32
C ASP A 332 5.35 -13.35 20.56
N PHE A 333 5.84 -12.18 20.95
CA PHE A 333 5.01 -10.98 21.09
C PHE A 333 4.38 -10.58 19.75
N ILE A 334 5.17 -10.49 18.68
CA ILE A 334 4.66 -10.09 17.35
C ILE A 334 3.72 -11.15 16.78
N HIS A 335 4.01 -12.46 16.95
CA HIS A 335 3.09 -13.53 16.55
C HIS A 335 1.75 -13.38 17.24
N GLY A 336 1.74 -13.24 18.56
CA GLY A 336 0.50 -13.07 19.31
C GLY A 336 -0.28 -11.81 18.91
N ILE A 337 0.40 -10.71 18.58
CA ILE A 337 -0.25 -9.49 18.06
C ILE A 337 -0.91 -9.78 16.70
N ARG A 338 -0.26 -10.54 15.79
CA ARG A 338 -0.84 -10.95 14.50
C ARG A 338 -2.08 -11.81 14.69
N ASP A 339 -2.02 -12.77 15.61
CA ASP A 339 -3.15 -13.67 15.91
C ASP A 339 -4.37 -12.89 16.38
N ILE A 340 -4.17 -11.96 17.33
CA ILE A 340 -5.25 -11.09 17.80
C ILE A 340 -5.80 -10.21 16.68
N ALA A 341 -4.93 -9.63 15.86
CA ALA A 341 -5.36 -8.80 14.74
C ALA A 341 -6.22 -9.60 13.76
N LYS A 342 -5.82 -10.83 13.44
CA LYS A 342 -6.55 -11.75 12.58
C LYS A 342 -7.90 -12.14 13.19
N GLU A 343 -7.93 -12.54 14.46
CA GLU A 343 -9.15 -12.92 15.17
C GLU A 343 -10.17 -11.78 15.29
N ARG A 344 -9.68 -10.55 15.45
CA ARG A 344 -10.49 -9.35 15.64
C ARG A 344 -10.77 -8.58 14.35
N GLY A 345 -10.25 -9.03 13.21
CA GLY A 345 -10.38 -8.33 11.93
C GLY A 345 -9.72 -6.95 11.93
N ILE A 346 -8.64 -6.77 12.73
CA ILE A 346 -7.91 -5.50 12.81
C ILE A 346 -6.99 -5.37 11.60
N ARG A 347 -7.18 -4.31 10.83
CA ARG A 347 -6.38 -4.01 9.63
C ARG A 347 -5.04 -3.39 10.00
N ALA A 348 -4.05 -4.22 10.25
CA ALA A 348 -2.71 -3.78 10.56
C ALA A 348 -1.65 -4.78 10.06
N THR A 349 -0.49 -4.25 9.69
CA THR A 349 0.63 -5.05 9.19
C THR A 349 1.77 -5.06 10.20
N PHE A 350 2.09 -6.22 10.74
CA PHE A 350 3.20 -6.45 11.67
C PHE A 350 4.31 -7.23 10.98
N SER A 351 5.05 -6.54 10.10
CA SER A 351 6.03 -7.11 9.18
C SER A 351 7.42 -7.25 9.80
N TYR A 352 8.34 -7.93 9.09
CA TYR A 352 9.76 -7.95 9.44
C TYR A 352 10.36 -6.55 9.59
N ARG A 353 9.83 -5.55 8.84
CA ARG A 353 10.30 -4.16 8.94
C ARG A 353 10.06 -3.57 10.32
N CYS A 354 8.93 -3.87 10.97
CA CYS A 354 8.68 -3.38 12.33
C CYS A 354 9.63 -4.04 13.34
N MET A 355 9.92 -5.34 13.20
CA MET A 355 10.85 -6.05 14.05
C MET A 355 12.29 -5.53 13.91
N LEU A 356 12.72 -5.26 12.67
CA LEU A 356 14.03 -4.65 12.40
C LEU A 356 14.15 -3.24 12.98
N MET A 357 13.09 -2.44 12.91
CA MET A 357 13.06 -1.10 13.52
C MET A 357 13.12 -1.18 15.05
N LEU A 358 12.34 -2.09 15.65
CA LEU A 358 12.38 -2.34 17.10
C LEU A 358 13.81 -2.69 17.51
N LYS A 359 14.40 -3.73 16.93
CA LYS A 359 15.76 -4.16 17.23
C LYS A 359 16.79 -3.04 17.11
N LYS A 360 16.69 -2.20 16.07
CA LYS A 360 17.66 -1.11 15.80
C LYS A 360 17.57 0.01 16.83
N LEU A 361 16.39 0.27 17.37
CA LEU A 361 16.09 1.43 18.21
C LEU A 361 15.84 1.09 19.68
N GLU A 362 15.70 -0.19 20.01
CA GLU A 362 15.59 -0.68 21.39
C GLU A 362 16.81 -0.24 22.21
N GLY A 363 16.58 0.22 23.42
CA GLY A 363 17.60 0.83 24.27
C GLY A 363 17.99 2.28 23.95
N LYS A 364 17.52 2.82 22.81
CA LYS A 364 17.74 4.24 22.44
C LYS A 364 16.49 5.08 22.61
N ILE A 365 15.32 4.46 22.59
CA ILE A 365 14.02 5.07 22.77
C ILE A 365 13.28 4.24 23.80
N GLU A 366 12.50 4.87 24.66
CA GLU A 366 11.62 4.19 25.61
C GLU A 366 10.74 3.16 24.89
N LEU A 367 10.67 1.94 25.41
CA LEU A 367 10.06 0.80 24.70
C LEU A 367 8.57 1.01 24.42
N SER A 368 7.80 1.59 25.35
CA SER A 368 6.38 1.92 25.15
C SER A 368 6.18 2.87 23.97
N LYS A 369 6.97 3.94 23.94
CA LYS A 369 6.97 4.90 22.83
C LYS A 369 7.39 4.26 21.51
N LEU A 370 8.40 3.39 21.54
CA LEU A 370 8.90 2.68 20.38
C LEU A 370 7.85 1.71 19.83
N LEU A 371 7.16 0.94 20.66
CA LEU A 371 6.06 0.08 20.28
C LEU A 371 4.93 0.87 19.63
N LYS A 372 4.54 2.02 20.20
CA LYS A 372 3.54 2.91 19.60
C LYS A 372 3.93 3.39 18.20
N MET A 373 5.21 3.73 18.00
CA MET A 373 5.72 4.24 16.73
C MET A 373 5.90 3.16 15.66
N CYS A 374 6.25 1.93 16.03
CA CYS A 374 6.63 0.87 15.08
C CYS A 374 5.53 -0.17 14.88
N VAL A 375 4.93 -0.65 15.97
CA VAL A 375 3.97 -1.76 15.96
C VAL A 375 2.54 -1.23 15.88
N PHE A 376 2.18 -0.32 16.77
CA PHE A 376 0.80 0.19 16.91
C PHE A 376 0.60 1.55 16.22
N LYS A 377 1.40 1.84 15.21
CA LYS A 377 1.36 3.11 14.46
C LYS A 377 -0.01 3.36 13.83
N GLY A 378 -0.57 4.54 14.09
CA GLY A 378 -1.84 4.96 13.50
C GLY A 378 -3.08 4.28 14.08
N MET A 379 -2.94 3.44 15.13
CA MET A 379 -4.08 2.85 15.81
C MET A 379 -4.75 3.86 16.74
N ASP A 380 -6.07 3.81 16.76
CA ASP A 380 -6.88 4.52 17.75
C ASP A 380 -6.81 3.82 19.13
N GLU A 381 -7.30 4.52 20.14
CA GLU A 381 -7.22 4.06 21.52
C GLU A 381 -8.07 2.80 21.77
N ASP A 382 -9.22 2.69 21.10
CA ASP A 382 -10.12 1.54 21.19
C ASP A 382 -9.45 0.27 20.64
N THR A 383 -8.83 0.37 19.47
CA THR A 383 -8.06 -0.73 18.88
C THR A 383 -6.87 -1.12 19.77
N LEU A 384 -6.15 -0.14 20.31
CA LEU A 384 -5.04 -0.40 21.21
C LEU A 384 -5.49 -1.12 22.49
N ASN A 385 -6.64 -0.74 23.05
CA ASN A 385 -7.21 -1.36 24.23
C ASN A 385 -7.58 -2.84 24.02
N ILE A 386 -7.90 -3.26 22.78
CA ILE A 386 -8.10 -4.69 22.46
C ILE A 386 -6.80 -5.47 22.75
N PHE A 387 -5.66 -4.98 22.25
CA PHE A 387 -4.37 -5.63 22.47
C PHE A 387 -3.95 -5.58 23.94
N LYS A 388 -4.12 -4.44 24.62
CA LYS A 388 -3.85 -4.31 26.05
C LYS A 388 -4.69 -5.27 26.88
N GLY A 389 -5.96 -5.40 26.56
CA GLY A 389 -6.89 -6.30 27.23
C GLY A 389 -6.52 -7.77 27.06
N ALA A 390 -6.15 -8.18 25.84
CA ALA A 390 -5.73 -9.55 25.55
C ALA A 390 -4.46 -9.96 26.33
N TYR A 391 -3.56 -9.00 26.58
CA TYR A 391 -2.29 -9.25 27.26
C TYR A 391 -2.21 -8.67 28.68
N LYS A 392 -3.34 -8.39 29.29
CA LYS A 392 -3.41 -7.79 30.65
C LYS A 392 -2.58 -8.52 31.69
N TYR A 393 -2.54 -9.85 31.63
CA TYR A 393 -1.89 -10.71 32.63
C TYR A 393 -0.60 -11.37 32.13
N LYS A 394 -0.16 -11.07 30.90
CA LYS A 394 1.04 -11.69 30.34
C LYS A 394 2.29 -10.92 30.82
N SER A 395 3.30 -11.65 31.29
CA SER A 395 4.56 -11.09 31.74
C SER A 395 5.54 -10.96 30.58
N GLY A 396 6.46 -10.00 30.68
CA GLY A 396 7.51 -9.76 29.70
C GLY A 396 7.61 -8.28 29.33
N LYS A 397 8.80 -7.85 28.94
CA LYS A 397 9.09 -6.43 28.70
C LYS A 397 8.21 -5.78 27.61
N TYR A 398 7.91 -6.51 26.53
CA TYR A 398 7.06 -6.00 25.45
C TYR A 398 5.59 -5.87 25.86
N TYR A 399 5.09 -6.81 26.67
CA TYR A 399 3.73 -6.76 27.21
C TYR A 399 3.57 -5.66 28.27
N GLU A 400 4.60 -5.43 29.09
CA GLU A 400 4.62 -4.33 30.04
C GLU A 400 4.67 -2.98 29.34
N ALA A 401 5.52 -2.85 28.33
CA ALA A 401 5.59 -1.66 27.51
C ALA A 401 4.27 -1.38 26.75
N LEU A 402 3.57 -2.43 26.26
CA LEU A 402 2.25 -2.29 25.64
C LEU A 402 1.21 -1.72 26.62
N ARG A 403 1.22 -2.16 27.88
CA ARG A 403 0.28 -1.62 28.89
C ARG A 403 0.54 -0.14 29.20
N ASN A 404 1.77 0.32 29.01
CA ASN A 404 2.19 1.71 29.27
C ASN A 404 2.07 2.65 28.07
N ILE A 405 1.58 2.17 26.90
CA ILE A 405 1.24 3.02 25.76
C ILE A 405 -0.03 3.80 26.04
#